data_1d5e83b3ab4eed85b6d5154a5637a8ae
#
_entry.id   1d5e83b3ab4eed85b6d5154a5637a8ae
#
_cell.length_a   1.000
_cell.length_b   1.000
_cell.length_c   1.000
_cell.angle_alpha   90.00
_cell.angle_beta   90.00
_cell.angle_gamma   90.00
#
_symmetry.space_group_name_H-M   'P 1'
#
loop_
_entity.id
_entity.type
_entity.pdbx_description
1 polymer ?
#
loop_
_entity_poly.entity_id
_entity_poly.type
_entity_poly.pdbx_seq_one_letter_code
_entity_poly.pdbx_strand_id
1 'polypeptide(L)'
;MPRNGWQVVRLDEIEPIRAAGVNWKPLRRTLGIEAFGTNAYVAGPGEDVVEEHSEERLGHEEVYVVVRGRATFILDGEEHDAPAGTLVHLADPSVRRSARAEEPDTLVLAIGGKPGDAYTPSAWEWYFEAERFRDPLDPEAALRLMDEANERFPEHAGVLYSTACWLALAGRDDEALEMFRRAVAIEPRYGEWAATDEDLASIRDRLVSGTEGA
;
A
#
# COMPACT_ATOMS: atom_id res chain seq x y z
N MET A 1 1.02 -22.95 -0.38
CA MET A 1 -0.16 -23.59 0.27
C MET A 1 0.30 -24.47 1.41
N PRO A 2 -0.28 -24.37 2.61
CA PRO A 2 0.07 -25.27 3.71
C PRO A 2 -0.24 -26.71 3.33
N ARG A 3 0.65 -27.63 3.66
CA ARG A 3 0.57 -29.06 3.27
C ARG A 3 -0.70 -29.77 3.78
N ASN A 4 -1.35 -29.25 4.82
CA ASN A 4 -2.50 -29.85 5.47
C ASN A 4 -3.81 -29.06 5.26
N GLY A 5 -3.83 -28.04 4.40
CA GLY A 5 -5.02 -27.23 4.14
C GLY A 5 -5.38 -26.21 5.24
N TRP A 6 -4.53 -26.05 6.30
CA TRP A 6 -4.70 -25.06 7.36
C TRP A 6 -3.36 -24.54 7.88
N GLN A 7 -3.39 -23.37 8.51
CA GLN A 7 -2.27 -22.78 9.24
C GLN A 7 -2.79 -21.98 10.44
N VAL A 8 -1.98 -21.86 11.47
CA VAL A 8 -2.24 -21.04 12.66
C VAL A 8 -1.09 -20.05 12.79
N VAL A 9 -1.40 -18.76 12.75
CA VAL A 9 -0.41 -17.67 12.81
C VAL A 9 -0.94 -16.63 13.78
N ARG A 10 -0.06 -16.07 14.62
CA ARG A 10 -0.39 -14.94 15.48
C ARG A 10 -0.11 -13.63 14.74
N LEU A 11 -1.00 -12.64 14.88
CA LEU A 11 -0.79 -11.31 14.29
C LEU A 11 0.51 -10.65 14.75
N ASP A 12 0.93 -10.92 15.99
CA ASP A 12 2.16 -10.36 16.55
C ASP A 12 3.44 -10.93 15.89
N GLU A 13 3.36 -12.13 15.31
CA GLU A 13 4.46 -12.81 14.61
C GLU A 13 4.66 -12.33 13.17
N ILE A 14 3.72 -11.56 12.62
CA ILE A 14 3.83 -10.98 11.27
C ILE A 14 4.50 -9.61 11.40
N GLU A 15 5.71 -9.49 10.87
CA GLU A 15 6.45 -8.23 10.89
C GLU A 15 5.73 -7.16 10.05
N PRO A 16 5.55 -5.95 10.58
CA PRO A 16 4.96 -4.85 9.83
C PRO A 16 5.96 -4.29 8.80
N ILE A 17 5.43 -3.80 7.70
CA ILE A 17 6.17 -3.05 6.67
C ILE A 17 5.71 -1.59 6.76
N ARG A 18 6.65 -0.65 6.85
CA ARG A 18 6.32 0.78 6.82
C ARG A 18 6.08 1.20 5.39
N ALA A 19 4.82 1.55 5.05
CA ALA A 19 4.43 1.98 3.72
C ALA A 19 3.33 3.05 3.80
N ALA A 20 3.34 4.04 2.94
CA ALA A 20 2.35 5.13 2.87
C ALA A 20 2.01 5.77 4.24
N GLY A 21 2.98 5.88 5.14
CA GLY A 21 2.79 6.47 6.47
C GLY A 21 2.21 5.54 7.53
N VAL A 22 1.81 4.30 7.20
CA VAL A 22 1.28 3.30 8.13
C VAL A 22 2.21 2.10 8.30
N ASN A 23 2.06 1.36 9.41
CA ASN A 23 2.74 0.07 9.59
C ASN A 23 1.78 -1.05 9.19
N TRP A 24 1.91 -1.49 7.94
CA TRP A 24 1.09 -2.51 7.32
C TRP A 24 1.60 -3.93 7.60
N LYS A 25 0.70 -4.84 8.00
CA LYS A 25 0.98 -6.27 8.13
C LYS A 25 0.33 -7.02 6.96
N PRO A 26 1.11 -7.62 6.05
CA PRO A 26 0.63 -8.22 4.79
C PRO A 26 -0.06 -9.58 4.99
N LEU A 27 -1.20 -9.61 5.68
CA LEU A 27 -1.87 -10.87 6.06
C LEU A 27 -2.23 -11.72 4.86
N ARG A 28 -2.85 -11.13 3.84
CA ARG A 28 -3.27 -11.85 2.64
C ARG A 28 -2.09 -12.57 1.98
N ARG A 29 -0.97 -11.88 1.79
CA ARG A 29 0.24 -12.46 1.18
C ARG A 29 0.87 -13.52 2.06
N THR A 30 1.02 -13.24 3.36
CA THR A 30 1.63 -14.17 4.34
C THR A 30 0.83 -15.48 4.45
N LEU A 31 -0.50 -15.40 4.42
CA LEU A 31 -1.39 -16.54 4.58
C LEU A 31 -1.77 -17.21 3.24
N GLY A 32 -1.46 -16.58 2.09
CA GLY A 32 -1.84 -17.08 0.77
C GLY A 32 -3.35 -17.02 0.52
N ILE A 33 -4.03 -16.00 1.04
CA ILE A 33 -5.48 -15.82 0.87
C ILE A 33 -5.75 -15.29 -0.53
N GLU A 34 -6.66 -15.94 -1.26
CA GLU A 34 -7.05 -15.57 -2.63
C GLU A 34 -8.52 -15.13 -2.73
N ALA A 35 -9.35 -15.44 -1.72
CA ALA A 35 -10.80 -15.26 -1.78
C ALA A 35 -11.27 -13.86 -1.36
N PHE A 36 -10.48 -13.10 -0.61
CA PHE A 36 -10.79 -11.75 -0.13
C PHE A 36 -9.52 -10.98 0.25
N GLY A 37 -9.61 -9.65 0.28
CA GLY A 37 -8.56 -8.80 0.81
C GLY A 37 -8.55 -8.83 2.34
N THR A 38 -7.39 -8.93 2.95
CA THR A 38 -7.24 -8.75 4.39
C THR A 38 -5.83 -8.32 4.74
N ASN A 39 -5.75 -7.31 5.60
CA ASN A 39 -4.52 -6.74 6.11
C ASN A 39 -4.71 -6.36 7.58
N ALA A 40 -3.61 -6.11 8.27
CA ALA A 40 -3.67 -5.46 9.58
C ALA A 40 -2.69 -4.29 9.62
N TYR A 41 -2.98 -3.36 10.50
CA TYR A 41 -2.21 -2.14 10.70
C TYR A 41 -1.96 -1.95 12.18
N VAL A 42 -0.75 -1.54 12.56
CA VAL A 42 -0.37 -1.28 13.94
C VAL A 42 0.24 0.10 14.07
N ALA A 43 -0.16 0.85 15.10
CA ALA A 43 0.33 2.20 15.31
C ALA A 43 0.43 2.55 16.80
N GLY A 44 1.30 3.51 17.11
CA GLY A 44 1.37 4.18 18.41
C GLY A 44 0.44 5.39 18.51
N PRO A 45 0.28 5.97 19.72
CA PRO A 45 -0.61 7.11 19.92
C PRO A 45 -0.27 8.29 19.02
N GLY A 46 -1.27 8.84 18.34
CA GLY A 46 -1.14 9.98 17.43
C GLY A 46 -0.67 9.64 16.01
N GLU A 47 -0.32 8.37 15.73
CA GLU A 47 0.02 7.91 14.40
C GLU A 47 -1.22 7.42 13.66
N ASP A 48 -1.19 7.50 12.32
CA ASP A 48 -2.23 6.91 11.49
C ASP A 48 -2.14 5.38 11.53
N VAL A 49 -3.27 4.73 11.83
CA VAL A 49 -3.44 3.28 11.76
C VAL A 49 -4.22 2.88 10.50
N VAL A 50 -4.93 3.82 9.89
CA VAL A 50 -5.50 3.73 8.55
C VAL A 50 -5.24 5.07 7.86
N GLU A 51 -4.54 5.05 6.73
CA GLU A 51 -4.29 6.24 5.90
C GLU A 51 -5.59 6.80 5.32
N GLU A 52 -5.62 8.09 4.99
CA GLU A 52 -6.80 8.69 4.37
C GLU A 52 -6.96 8.24 2.92
N HIS A 53 -8.05 7.55 2.62
CA HIS A 53 -8.38 7.09 1.26
C HIS A 53 -9.89 6.86 1.08
N SER A 54 -10.28 6.46 -0.13
CA SER A 54 -11.57 5.86 -0.47
C SER A 54 -11.35 4.64 -1.36
N GLU A 55 -12.28 3.70 -1.34
CA GLU A 55 -12.29 2.53 -2.20
C GLU A 55 -13.15 2.70 -3.47
N GLU A 56 -13.57 3.93 -3.78
CA GLU A 56 -14.41 4.24 -4.94
C GLU A 56 -13.88 3.66 -6.25
N ARG A 57 -12.56 3.74 -6.45
CA ARG A 57 -11.90 3.22 -7.66
C ARG A 57 -11.94 1.70 -7.76
N LEU A 58 -11.82 1.00 -6.64
CA LEU A 58 -11.80 -0.46 -6.56
C LEU A 58 -13.19 -1.04 -6.37
N GLY A 59 -14.11 -0.25 -5.82
CA GLY A 59 -15.48 -0.65 -5.52
C GLY A 59 -15.56 -1.65 -4.36
N HIS A 60 -14.62 -1.60 -3.42
CA HIS A 60 -14.58 -2.50 -2.29
C HIS A 60 -15.51 -2.06 -1.16
N GLU A 61 -16.36 -2.97 -0.72
CA GLU A 61 -16.98 -2.94 0.60
C GLU A 61 -15.93 -3.40 1.62
N GLU A 62 -15.83 -2.72 2.77
CA GLU A 62 -14.84 -3.02 3.79
C GLU A 62 -15.43 -3.08 5.20
N VAL A 63 -14.81 -3.91 6.03
CA VAL A 63 -14.99 -3.86 7.48
C VAL A 63 -13.63 -3.73 8.15
N TYR A 64 -13.51 -2.75 9.04
CA TYR A 64 -12.39 -2.62 9.96
C TYR A 64 -12.79 -3.15 11.33
N VAL A 65 -11.89 -3.86 11.98
CA VAL A 65 -12.07 -4.39 13.34
C VAL A 65 -10.93 -3.88 14.20
N VAL A 66 -11.23 -3.10 15.24
CA VAL A 66 -10.23 -2.72 16.23
C VAL A 66 -9.98 -3.93 17.14
N VAL A 67 -8.85 -4.60 16.92
CA VAL A 67 -8.49 -5.86 17.62
C VAL A 67 -7.90 -5.57 19.00
N ARG A 68 -7.13 -4.47 19.11
CA ARG A 68 -6.44 -4.06 20.34
C ARG A 68 -6.30 -2.54 20.36
N GLY A 69 -6.27 -1.95 21.56
CA GLY A 69 -6.12 -0.51 21.75
C GLY A 69 -7.40 0.25 21.43
N ARG A 70 -7.24 1.48 21.00
CA ARG A 70 -8.30 2.43 20.65
C ARG A 70 -7.89 3.25 19.45
N ALA A 71 -8.81 3.48 18.53
CA ALA A 71 -8.63 4.38 17.39
C ALA A 71 -9.75 5.43 17.32
N THR A 72 -9.48 6.57 16.72
CA THR A 72 -10.48 7.51 16.26
C THR A 72 -10.60 7.36 14.73
N PHE A 73 -11.72 6.83 14.26
CA PHE A 73 -12.04 6.81 12.83
C PHE A 73 -12.62 8.14 12.39
N ILE A 74 -12.20 8.62 11.22
CA ILE A 74 -12.72 9.83 10.59
C ILE A 74 -13.39 9.39 9.28
N LEU A 75 -14.72 9.49 9.23
CA LEU A 75 -15.57 9.04 8.11
C LEU A 75 -16.26 10.26 7.51
N ASP A 76 -15.88 10.65 6.28
CA ASP A 76 -16.34 11.89 5.62
C ASP A 76 -16.20 13.14 6.50
N GLY A 77 -15.17 13.17 7.36
CA GLY A 77 -14.87 14.26 8.29
C GLY A 77 -15.55 14.15 9.66
N GLU A 78 -16.39 13.14 9.91
CA GLU A 78 -16.99 12.88 11.22
C GLU A 78 -16.11 11.92 12.04
N GLU A 79 -15.81 12.30 13.30
CA GLU A 79 -14.99 11.49 14.21
C GLU A 79 -15.84 10.46 14.96
N HIS A 80 -15.35 9.22 15.00
CA HIS A 80 -15.98 8.11 15.71
C HIS A 80 -14.97 7.41 16.62
N ASP A 81 -15.26 7.39 17.94
CA ASP A 81 -14.45 6.67 18.91
C ASP A 81 -14.60 5.15 18.75
N ALA A 82 -13.49 4.45 18.63
CA ALA A 82 -13.44 3.03 18.32
C ALA A 82 -12.47 2.28 19.25
N PRO A 83 -12.90 1.89 20.46
CA PRO A 83 -12.12 0.99 21.30
C PRO A 83 -12.08 -0.44 20.75
N ALA A 84 -11.18 -1.27 21.30
CA ALA A 84 -11.07 -2.69 20.94
C ALA A 84 -12.44 -3.38 20.95
N GLY A 85 -12.72 -4.16 19.89
CA GLY A 85 -14.03 -4.80 19.66
C GLY A 85 -14.98 -3.98 18.78
N THR A 86 -14.63 -2.74 18.42
CA THR A 86 -15.41 -1.95 17.46
C THR A 86 -15.26 -2.48 16.05
N LEU A 87 -16.39 -2.55 15.32
CA LEU A 87 -16.43 -2.81 13.88
C LEU A 87 -16.90 -1.54 13.16
N VAL A 88 -16.13 -1.12 12.15
CA VAL A 88 -16.49 -0.04 11.25
C VAL A 88 -16.76 -0.64 9.87
N HIS A 89 -18.02 -0.66 9.44
CA HIS A 89 -18.43 -1.24 8.17
C HIS A 89 -18.71 -0.12 7.16
N LEU A 90 -18.08 -0.19 6.00
CA LEU A 90 -18.18 0.74 4.89
C LEU A 90 -18.77 0.02 3.69
N ALA A 91 -20.11 0.07 3.57
CA ALA A 91 -20.84 -0.50 2.44
C ALA A 91 -20.73 0.35 1.18
N ASP A 92 -20.51 1.67 1.34
CA ASP A 92 -20.29 2.60 0.24
C ASP A 92 -18.79 2.85 0.06
N PRO A 93 -18.19 2.39 -1.05
CA PRO A 93 -16.77 2.58 -1.30
C PRO A 93 -16.34 4.04 -1.48
N SER A 94 -17.24 4.97 -1.73
CA SER A 94 -16.94 6.40 -1.90
C SER A 94 -16.65 7.12 -0.58
N VAL A 95 -17.07 6.57 0.57
CA VAL A 95 -16.82 7.14 1.89
C VAL A 95 -15.31 7.31 2.12
N ARG A 96 -14.86 8.54 2.35
CA ARG A 96 -13.47 8.81 2.75
C ARG A 96 -13.27 8.36 4.18
N ARG A 97 -12.22 7.58 4.41
CA ARG A 97 -11.88 7.05 5.73
C ARG A 97 -10.42 7.27 6.06
N SER A 98 -10.18 7.51 7.33
CA SER A 98 -8.88 7.40 7.98
C SER A 98 -9.07 6.96 9.43
N ALA A 99 -8.00 6.53 10.10
CA ALA A 99 -8.06 6.29 11.54
C ALA A 99 -6.71 6.61 12.18
N ARG A 100 -6.77 7.29 13.34
CA ARG A 100 -5.62 7.61 14.18
C ARG A 100 -5.65 6.73 15.43
N ALA A 101 -4.50 6.17 15.79
CA ALA A 101 -4.34 5.42 17.04
C ALA A 101 -4.35 6.37 18.24
N GLU A 102 -5.07 6.00 19.30
CA GLU A 102 -5.14 6.76 20.57
C GLU A 102 -4.36 6.08 21.70
N GLU A 103 -4.09 4.78 21.57
CA GLU A 103 -3.37 4.00 22.55
C GLU A 103 -2.14 3.30 21.94
N PRO A 104 -1.13 2.94 22.76
CA PRO A 104 0.01 2.14 22.29
C PRO A 104 -0.44 0.82 21.68
N ASP A 105 0.29 0.37 20.66
CA ASP A 105 0.04 -0.91 19.99
C ASP A 105 -1.40 -1.09 19.47
N THR A 106 -2.07 0.01 19.13
CA THR A 106 -3.40 -0.08 18.51
C THR A 106 -3.31 -0.89 17.21
N LEU A 107 -4.13 -1.94 17.13
CA LEU A 107 -4.15 -2.90 16.04
C LEU A 107 -5.52 -2.94 15.38
N VAL A 108 -5.57 -2.63 14.10
CA VAL A 108 -6.79 -2.66 13.27
C VAL A 108 -6.64 -3.72 12.19
N LEU A 109 -7.63 -4.60 12.06
CA LEU A 109 -7.77 -5.57 10.97
C LEU A 109 -8.72 -5.00 9.92
N ALA A 110 -8.31 -4.99 8.66
CA ALA A 110 -9.14 -4.65 7.50
C ALA A 110 -9.47 -5.93 6.71
N ILE A 111 -10.73 -6.06 6.31
CA ILE A 111 -11.23 -7.13 5.44
C ILE A 111 -12.12 -6.48 4.40
N GLY A 112 -11.88 -6.74 3.11
CA GLY A 112 -12.68 -6.13 2.07
C GLY A 112 -12.63 -6.89 0.74
N GLY A 113 -13.50 -6.45 -0.16
CA GLY A 113 -13.60 -6.96 -1.52
C GLY A 113 -14.80 -6.37 -2.24
N LYS A 114 -14.83 -6.56 -3.55
CA LYS A 114 -15.93 -6.08 -4.39
C LYS A 114 -17.13 -7.02 -4.29
N PRO A 115 -18.32 -6.53 -3.92
CA PRO A 115 -19.49 -7.37 -3.81
C PRO A 115 -19.85 -8.08 -5.12
N GLY A 116 -20.05 -9.41 -5.04
CA GLY A 116 -20.48 -10.23 -6.18
C GLY A 116 -19.39 -10.63 -7.17
N ASP A 117 -18.19 -10.07 -7.04
CA ASP A 117 -17.04 -10.40 -7.89
C ASP A 117 -16.05 -11.34 -7.18
N ALA A 118 -15.29 -12.11 -7.97
CA ALA A 118 -14.13 -12.81 -7.43
C ALA A 118 -13.06 -11.78 -7.03
N TYR A 119 -12.47 -11.96 -5.84
CA TYR A 119 -11.45 -11.04 -5.36
C TYR A 119 -10.23 -11.03 -6.30
N THR A 120 -9.78 -9.83 -6.64
CA THR A 120 -8.53 -9.60 -7.36
C THR A 120 -7.61 -8.73 -6.50
N PRO A 121 -6.40 -9.18 -6.18
CA PRO A 121 -5.44 -8.38 -5.42
C PRO A 121 -5.14 -7.05 -6.11
N SER A 122 -5.06 -5.99 -5.33
CA SER A 122 -4.75 -4.65 -5.83
C SER A 122 -3.25 -4.48 -6.08
N ALA A 123 -2.89 -3.72 -7.08
CA ALA A 123 -1.50 -3.47 -7.46
C ALA A 123 -0.65 -2.88 -6.32
N TRP A 124 -1.26 -2.07 -5.44
CA TRP A 124 -0.56 -1.45 -4.31
C TRP A 124 0.10 -2.46 -3.35
N GLU A 125 -0.44 -3.69 -3.23
CA GLU A 125 0.14 -4.72 -2.36
C GLU A 125 1.58 -5.09 -2.76
N TRP A 126 1.93 -4.99 -4.05
CA TRP A 126 3.28 -5.28 -4.53
C TRP A 126 4.26 -4.19 -4.16
N TYR A 127 3.93 -2.92 -4.41
CA TYR A 127 4.86 -1.84 -4.09
C TYR A 127 4.93 -1.56 -2.60
N PHE A 128 3.89 -1.86 -1.80
CA PHE A 128 4.00 -1.85 -0.34
C PHE A 128 4.89 -2.99 0.16
N GLU A 129 4.74 -4.20 -0.39
CA GLU A 129 5.59 -5.34 -0.05
C GLU A 129 7.07 -5.07 -0.37
N ALA A 130 7.36 -4.33 -1.45
CA ALA A 130 8.70 -3.96 -1.84
C ALA A 130 9.40 -3.08 -0.78
N GLU A 131 8.65 -2.30 0.01
CA GLU A 131 9.22 -1.45 1.08
C GLU A 131 9.96 -2.25 2.16
N ARG A 132 9.75 -3.55 2.28
CA ARG A 132 10.53 -4.42 3.19
C ARG A 132 12.02 -4.47 2.83
N PHE A 133 12.37 -4.18 1.58
CA PHE A 133 13.73 -4.19 1.08
C PHE A 133 14.45 -2.84 1.24
N ARG A 134 13.91 -1.93 2.06
CA ARG A 134 14.55 -0.65 2.36
C ARG A 134 15.62 -0.75 3.45
N ASP A 135 15.45 -1.64 4.42
CA ASP A 135 16.38 -1.81 5.52
C ASP A 135 16.53 -3.29 5.90
N PRO A 136 17.68 -3.94 5.54
CA PRO A 136 18.76 -3.38 4.72
C PRO A 136 18.36 -3.16 3.26
N LEU A 137 18.92 -2.13 2.62
CA LEU A 137 18.60 -1.78 1.23
C LEU A 137 19.04 -2.90 0.27
N ASP A 138 18.05 -3.51 -0.41
CA ASP A 138 18.24 -4.54 -1.44
C ASP A 138 17.34 -4.24 -2.68
N PRO A 139 17.78 -3.31 -3.56
CA PRO A 139 16.99 -2.94 -4.73
C PRO A 139 16.73 -4.10 -5.68
N GLU A 140 17.66 -5.05 -5.80
CA GLU A 140 17.47 -6.19 -6.69
C GLU A 140 16.38 -7.16 -6.20
N ALA A 141 16.23 -7.32 -4.88
CA ALA A 141 15.12 -8.10 -4.33
C ALA A 141 13.78 -7.40 -4.55
N ALA A 142 13.74 -6.07 -4.38
CA ALA A 142 12.55 -5.28 -4.67
C ALA A 142 12.18 -5.33 -6.16
N LEU A 143 13.15 -5.22 -7.06
CA LEU A 143 12.93 -5.28 -8.50
C LEU A 143 12.34 -6.62 -8.95
N ARG A 144 12.79 -7.75 -8.40
CA ARG A 144 12.15 -9.05 -8.69
C ARG A 144 10.66 -9.06 -8.35
N LEU A 145 10.28 -8.41 -7.25
CA LEU A 145 8.87 -8.27 -6.88
C LEU A 145 8.12 -7.30 -7.81
N MET A 146 8.79 -6.23 -8.26
CA MET A 146 8.22 -5.29 -9.22
C MET A 146 8.07 -5.90 -10.62
N ASP A 147 8.92 -6.85 -11.01
CA ASP A 147 8.76 -7.61 -12.26
C ASP A 147 7.45 -8.42 -12.22
N GLU A 148 7.16 -9.13 -11.12
CA GLU A 148 5.87 -9.82 -10.94
C GLU A 148 4.68 -8.84 -11.01
N ALA A 149 4.83 -7.64 -10.41
CA ALA A 149 3.80 -6.61 -10.44
C ALA A 149 3.57 -6.09 -11.88
N ASN A 150 4.65 -5.85 -12.63
CA ASN A 150 4.56 -5.37 -14.01
C ASN A 150 3.95 -6.42 -14.96
N GLU A 151 4.23 -7.71 -14.75
CA GLU A 151 3.57 -8.79 -15.51
C GLU A 151 2.06 -8.83 -15.25
N ARG A 152 1.65 -8.63 -14.01
CA ARG A 152 0.23 -8.69 -13.60
C ARG A 152 -0.54 -7.41 -13.91
N PHE A 153 0.12 -6.25 -13.84
CA PHE A 153 -0.46 -4.91 -14.01
C PHE A 153 0.38 -4.05 -14.97
N PRO A 154 0.52 -4.43 -16.25
CA PRO A 154 1.54 -3.88 -17.15
C PRO A 154 1.44 -2.38 -17.42
N GLU A 155 0.26 -1.78 -17.28
CA GLU A 155 0.01 -0.35 -17.48
C GLU A 155 -0.54 0.34 -16.21
N HIS A 156 -0.12 -0.14 -15.04
CA HIS A 156 -0.52 0.48 -13.78
C HIS A 156 0.49 1.54 -13.36
N ALA A 157 0.09 2.81 -13.36
CA ALA A 157 0.97 3.95 -13.11
C ALA A 157 1.76 3.85 -11.79
N GLY A 158 1.13 3.39 -10.68
CA GLY A 158 1.81 3.20 -9.39
C GLY A 158 2.86 2.11 -9.41
N VAL A 159 2.64 1.01 -10.15
CA VAL A 159 3.64 -0.06 -10.33
C VAL A 159 4.83 0.47 -11.12
N LEU A 160 4.58 1.16 -12.23
CA LEU A 160 5.63 1.75 -13.06
C LEU A 160 6.44 2.80 -12.29
N TYR A 161 5.78 3.65 -11.49
CA TYR A 161 6.46 4.64 -10.65
C TYR A 161 7.35 3.99 -9.60
N SER A 162 6.82 3.01 -8.84
CA SER A 162 7.59 2.28 -7.85
C SER A 162 8.76 1.51 -8.48
N THR A 163 8.56 0.91 -9.67
CA THR A 163 9.64 0.29 -10.42
C THR A 163 10.74 1.30 -10.77
N ALA A 164 10.37 2.52 -11.19
CA ALA A 164 11.33 3.58 -11.47
C ALA A 164 12.15 3.96 -10.23
N CYS A 165 11.52 4.07 -9.06
CA CYS A 165 12.21 4.34 -7.80
C CYS A 165 13.25 3.25 -7.49
N TRP A 166 12.86 1.99 -7.54
CA TRP A 166 13.78 0.87 -7.26
C TRP A 166 14.90 0.72 -8.28
N LEU A 167 14.65 1.03 -9.57
CA LEU A 167 15.68 1.08 -10.62
C LEU A 167 16.69 2.21 -10.34
N ALA A 168 16.24 3.40 -9.94
CA ALA A 168 17.10 4.51 -9.59
C ALA A 168 17.97 4.17 -8.35
N LEU A 169 17.39 3.54 -7.32
CA LEU A 169 18.12 3.05 -6.16
C LEU A 169 19.14 1.95 -6.51
N ALA A 170 18.91 1.18 -7.58
CA ALA A 170 19.85 0.20 -8.12
C ALA A 170 20.93 0.83 -9.03
N GLY A 171 20.88 2.14 -9.30
CA GLY A 171 21.78 2.83 -10.23
C GLY A 171 21.48 2.56 -11.71
N ARG A 172 20.30 2.03 -12.03
CA ARG A 172 19.84 1.72 -13.40
C ARG A 172 19.05 2.90 -13.98
N ASP A 173 19.69 4.06 -14.03
CA ASP A 173 19.07 5.36 -14.29
C ASP A 173 18.31 5.46 -15.62
N ASP A 174 18.79 4.86 -16.69
CA ASP A 174 18.13 4.92 -18.00
C ASP A 174 16.81 4.14 -17.99
N GLU A 175 16.79 2.98 -17.36
CA GLU A 175 15.59 2.17 -17.18
C GLU A 175 14.59 2.84 -16.22
N ALA A 176 15.11 3.47 -15.15
CA ALA A 176 14.29 4.26 -14.25
C ALA A 176 13.54 5.39 -14.98
N LEU A 177 14.24 6.11 -15.84
CA LEU A 177 13.64 7.18 -16.67
C LEU A 177 12.57 6.66 -17.63
N GLU A 178 12.75 5.47 -18.21
CA GLU A 178 11.74 4.87 -19.08
C GLU A 178 10.47 4.54 -18.30
N MET A 179 10.59 3.84 -17.15
CA MET A 179 9.45 3.49 -16.32
C MET A 179 8.75 4.75 -15.76
N PHE A 180 9.51 5.74 -15.33
CA PHE A 180 8.97 7.02 -14.87
C PHE A 180 8.13 7.74 -15.94
N ARG A 181 8.65 7.86 -17.19
CA ARG A 181 7.91 8.50 -18.28
C ARG A 181 6.59 7.78 -18.59
N ARG A 182 6.58 6.46 -18.57
CA ARG A 182 5.36 5.65 -18.72
C ARG A 182 4.38 5.92 -17.59
N ALA A 183 4.85 5.97 -16.34
CA ALA A 183 4.01 6.27 -15.18
C ALA A 183 3.34 7.64 -15.30
N VAL A 184 4.11 8.70 -15.63
CA VAL A 184 3.62 10.07 -15.79
C VAL A 184 2.67 10.21 -16.98
N ALA A 185 2.89 9.47 -18.08
CA ALA A 185 1.99 9.47 -19.22
C ALA A 185 0.59 8.95 -18.87
N ILE A 186 0.49 8.04 -17.89
CA ILE A 186 -0.78 7.48 -17.42
C ILE A 186 -1.37 8.36 -16.30
N GLU A 187 -0.55 8.79 -15.35
CA GLU A 187 -0.96 9.57 -14.18
C GLU A 187 0.00 10.75 -13.96
N PRO A 188 -0.33 11.95 -14.49
CA PRO A 188 0.57 13.12 -14.46
C PRO A 188 1.02 13.58 -13.07
N ARG A 189 0.25 13.31 -12.00
CA ARG A 189 0.62 13.67 -10.62
C ARG A 189 1.95 13.07 -10.16
N TYR A 190 2.39 11.96 -10.74
CA TYR A 190 3.70 11.38 -10.44
C TYR A 190 4.86 12.28 -10.86
N GLY A 191 4.65 13.17 -11.84
CA GLY A 191 5.61 14.21 -12.19
C GLY A 191 5.84 15.21 -11.04
N GLU A 192 4.76 15.56 -10.32
CA GLU A 192 4.83 16.45 -9.16
C GLU A 192 5.54 15.78 -7.97
N TRP A 193 5.21 14.51 -7.71
CA TRP A 193 5.83 13.75 -6.61
C TRP A 193 7.33 13.55 -6.82
N ALA A 194 7.76 13.27 -8.04
CA ALA A 194 9.16 13.05 -8.37
C ALA A 194 10.08 14.23 -8.04
N ALA A 195 9.55 15.44 -7.97
CA ALA A 195 10.34 16.64 -7.65
C ALA A 195 10.97 16.56 -6.25
N THR A 196 10.32 15.88 -5.30
CA THR A 196 10.77 15.74 -3.92
C THR A 196 11.05 14.31 -3.49
N ASP A 197 10.83 13.34 -4.37
CA ASP A 197 11.05 11.92 -4.07
C ASP A 197 12.55 11.61 -4.05
N GLU A 198 13.07 11.27 -2.88
CA GLU A 198 14.50 11.00 -2.68
C GLU A 198 14.99 9.74 -3.41
N ASP A 199 14.11 8.80 -3.72
CA ASP A 199 14.46 7.60 -4.48
C ASP A 199 14.86 7.93 -5.92
N LEU A 200 14.32 9.02 -6.47
CA LEU A 200 14.60 9.50 -7.81
C LEU A 200 15.73 10.54 -7.86
N ALA A 201 16.47 10.74 -6.76
CA ALA A 201 17.52 11.76 -6.65
C ALA A 201 18.57 11.64 -7.76
N SER A 202 18.99 10.43 -8.14
CA SER A 202 20.01 10.19 -9.18
C SER A 202 19.59 10.62 -10.58
N ILE A 203 18.28 10.64 -10.85
CA ILE A 203 17.74 10.98 -12.18
C ILE A 203 17.01 12.33 -12.21
N ARG A 204 16.87 13.02 -11.07
CA ARG A 204 16.03 14.23 -10.91
C ARG A 204 16.32 15.30 -11.95
N ASP A 205 17.59 15.61 -12.23
CA ASP A 205 17.96 16.62 -13.23
C ASP A 205 17.52 16.26 -14.65
N ARG A 206 17.39 14.96 -14.94
CA ARG A 206 16.95 14.44 -16.25
C ARG A 206 15.42 14.41 -16.39
N LEU A 207 14.68 14.47 -15.26
CA LEU A 207 13.21 14.53 -15.28
C LEU A 207 12.73 15.88 -15.81
N VAL A 208 13.45 16.98 -15.48
CA VAL A 208 13.09 18.35 -15.86
C VAL A 208 13.40 18.62 -17.34
N SER A 209 14.43 17.98 -17.89
CA SER A 209 14.90 18.22 -19.27
C SER A 209 13.99 17.63 -20.36
N GLY A 210 13.00 16.80 -19.98
CA GLY A 210 12.10 16.12 -20.94
C GLY A 210 10.77 16.83 -21.19
N THR A 211 10.49 17.96 -20.51
CA THR A 211 9.22 18.71 -20.64
C THR A 211 9.27 19.89 -21.62
N GLU A 212 10.43 20.19 -22.22
CA GLU A 212 10.58 21.32 -23.17
C GLU A 212 10.44 20.92 -24.65
N GLY A 213 9.90 19.73 -24.96
CA GLY A 213 9.88 19.21 -26.35
C GLY A 213 8.58 18.52 -26.78
N ALA A 214 7.38 19.01 -26.38
CA ALA A 214 6.11 18.54 -26.90
C ALA A 214 5.18 19.71 -27.29
#